data_353dd51315574b0005e0329e8727a8ba
#
_entry.id   353dd51315574b0005e0329e8727a8ba
#
_cell.length_a   1.000
_cell.length_b   1.000
_cell.length_c   1.000
_cell.angle_alpha   90.00
_cell.angle_beta   90.00
_cell.angle_gamma   90.00
#
_symmetry.space_group_name_H-M   'P 1'
#
loop_
_entity.id
_entity.type
_entity.pdbx_description
1 polymer ?
#
loop_
_entity_poly.entity_id
_entity_poly.type
_entity_poly.pdbx_seq_one_letter_code
_entity_poly.pdbx_strand_id
1 'polypeptide(L)'
;WFIQPTVIADIRPDAVIAQEEIFGPVLAVIPVRGFDEALAVANGTAYGLTGAVYTKNREKIERAKREFFVGNLYVNRKCTGAIVGAHPFGGFNMSGTDSKAGGRDYLLLFLQAKSIAEKVS
;
A
#
# COMPACT_ATOMS: atom_id res chain seq x y z
N TRP A 1 -26.29 9.33 -8.51
CA TRP A 1 -26.36 8.01 -7.87
C TRP A 1 -25.69 8.10 -6.51
N PHE A 2 -26.44 7.77 -5.45
CA PHE A 2 -25.93 7.76 -4.07
C PHE A 2 -25.95 6.32 -3.55
N ILE A 3 -24.82 5.87 -3.01
CA ILE A 3 -24.66 4.57 -2.36
C ILE A 3 -24.39 4.83 -0.88
N GLN A 4 -25.14 4.18 -0.02
CA GLN A 4 -24.94 4.30 1.43
C GLN A 4 -23.63 3.60 1.85
N PRO A 5 -22.89 4.16 2.81
CA PRO A 5 -21.75 3.47 3.41
C PRO A 5 -22.19 2.10 3.94
N THR A 6 -21.49 1.05 3.53
CA THR A 6 -21.85 -0.33 3.81
C THR A 6 -20.69 -1.06 4.50
N VAL A 7 -20.97 -1.73 5.60
CA VAL A 7 -20.02 -2.60 6.30
C VAL A 7 -20.48 -4.05 6.18
N ILE A 8 -19.61 -4.91 5.68
CA ILE A 8 -19.85 -6.34 5.54
C ILE A 8 -18.85 -7.08 6.45
N ALA A 9 -19.36 -7.73 7.48
CA ALA A 9 -18.56 -8.44 8.48
C ALA A 9 -18.43 -9.94 8.17
N ASP A 10 -17.55 -10.61 8.91
CA ASP A 10 -17.30 -12.04 8.86
C ASP A 10 -16.95 -12.57 7.45
N ILE A 11 -16.23 -11.73 6.71
CA ILE A 11 -15.77 -12.04 5.35
C ILE A 11 -14.61 -13.03 5.40
N ARG A 12 -14.59 -13.98 4.51
CA ARG A 12 -13.44 -14.87 4.28
C ARG A 12 -12.38 -14.12 3.47
N PRO A 13 -11.06 -14.38 3.72
CA PRO A 13 -9.98 -13.72 2.98
C PRO A 13 -10.02 -13.94 1.45
N ASP A 14 -10.58 -15.06 1.01
CA ASP A 14 -10.71 -15.46 -0.40
C ASP A 14 -12.02 -14.98 -1.07
N ALA A 15 -12.87 -14.27 -0.35
CA ALA A 15 -14.11 -13.74 -0.92
C ALA A 15 -13.82 -12.64 -1.96
N VAL A 16 -14.65 -12.56 -2.99
CA VAL A 16 -14.52 -11.56 -4.06
C VAL A 16 -14.38 -10.14 -3.51
N ILE A 17 -15.20 -9.78 -2.52
CA ILE A 17 -15.18 -8.45 -1.89
C ILE A 17 -13.88 -8.16 -1.12
N ALA A 18 -13.12 -9.21 -0.72
CA ALA A 18 -11.82 -9.07 -0.07
C ALA A 18 -10.66 -8.96 -1.07
N GLN A 19 -10.87 -9.40 -2.31
CA GLN A 19 -9.83 -9.53 -3.33
C GLN A 19 -9.95 -8.51 -4.47
N GLU A 20 -11.18 -8.08 -4.79
CA GLU A 20 -11.44 -7.15 -5.90
C GLU A 20 -11.72 -5.74 -5.37
N GLU A 21 -11.25 -4.75 -6.12
CA GLU A 21 -11.50 -3.35 -5.82
C GLU A 21 -12.91 -2.95 -6.24
N ILE A 22 -13.73 -2.49 -5.28
CA ILE A 22 -15.11 -2.05 -5.52
C ILE A 22 -15.17 -0.58 -5.95
N PHE A 23 -14.23 0.22 -5.51
CA PHE A 23 -14.17 1.67 -5.73
C PHE A 23 -15.42 2.42 -5.24
N GLY A 24 -15.95 2.01 -4.07
CA GLY A 24 -17.17 2.56 -3.46
C GLY A 24 -17.08 2.59 -1.92
N PRO A 25 -18.11 3.12 -1.24
CA PRO A 25 -18.12 3.26 0.21
C PRO A 25 -18.45 1.91 0.91
N VAL A 26 -17.66 0.88 0.62
CA VAL A 26 -17.84 -0.48 1.15
C VAL A 26 -16.62 -0.86 1.98
N LEU A 27 -16.86 -1.37 3.19
CA LEU A 27 -15.85 -1.90 4.10
C LEU A 27 -16.07 -3.39 4.34
N ALA A 28 -15.11 -4.21 3.97
CA ALA A 28 -15.06 -5.62 4.30
C ALA A 28 -14.29 -5.83 5.62
N VAL A 29 -14.87 -6.55 6.57
CA VAL A 29 -14.25 -6.89 7.85
C VAL A 29 -13.94 -8.37 7.89
N ILE A 30 -12.67 -8.70 8.00
CA ILE A 30 -12.16 -10.08 8.03
C ILE A 30 -11.67 -10.38 9.44
N PRO A 31 -12.31 -11.28 10.19
CA PRO A 31 -11.82 -11.68 11.50
C PRO A 31 -10.55 -12.52 11.38
N VAL A 32 -9.60 -12.29 12.29
CA VAL A 32 -8.33 -13.03 12.35
C VAL A 32 -8.01 -13.43 13.79
N ARG A 33 -7.29 -14.55 13.98
CA ARG A 33 -6.97 -15.08 15.30
C ARG A 33 -5.76 -14.41 15.95
N GLY A 34 -4.95 -13.73 15.16
CA GLY A 34 -3.74 -13.11 15.67
C GLY A 34 -3.01 -12.27 14.64
N PHE A 35 -1.88 -11.70 15.05
CA PHE A 35 -1.13 -10.75 14.23
C PHE A 35 -0.48 -11.41 13.00
N ASP A 36 -0.04 -12.67 13.11
CA ASP A 36 0.54 -13.41 11.98
C ASP A 36 -0.50 -13.61 10.87
N GLU A 37 -1.70 -14.03 11.26
CA GLU A 37 -2.82 -14.19 10.32
C GLU A 37 -3.25 -12.83 9.74
N ALA A 38 -3.25 -11.76 10.56
CA ALA A 38 -3.55 -10.42 10.08
C ALA A 38 -2.59 -9.97 8.98
N LEU A 39 -1.28 -10.17 9.15
CA LEU A 39 -0.28 -9.85 8.13
C LEU A 39 -0.44 -10.72 6.88
N ALA A 40 -0.68 -12.02 7.06
CA ALA A 40 -0.87 -12.93 5.94
C ALA A 40 -2.10 -12.54 5.10
N VAL A 41 -3.23 -12.25 5.76
CA VAL A 41 -4.46 -11.79 5.09
C VAL A 41 -4.27 -10.44 4.42
N ALA A 42 -3.65 -9.49 5.10
CA ALA A 42 -3.43 -8.14 4.57
C ALA A 42 -2.49 -8.13 3.35
N ASN A 43 -1.52 -9.05 3.29
CA ASN A 43 -0.64 -9.24 2.13
C ASN A 43 -1.23 -10.15 1.05
N GLY A 44 -2.32 -10.83 1.33
CA GLY A 44 -2.91 -11.86 0.48
C GLY A 44 -3.79 -11.33 -0.66
N THR A 45 -3.53 -10.11 -1.14
CA THR A 45 -4.23 -9.50 -2.28
C THR A 45 -3.27 -9.15 -3.41
N ALA A 46 -3.80 -8.94 -4.62
CA ALA A 46 -3.02 -8.43 -5.74
C ALA A 46 -2.59 -6.97 -5.58
N TYR A 47 -3.03 -6.29 -4.55
CA TYR A 47 -2.81 -4.87 -4.31
C TYR A 47 -1.95 -4.62 -3.07
N GLY A 48 -1.41 -3.42 -2.95
CA GLY A 48 -0.60 -3.01 -1.80
C GLY A 48 -0.33 -1.51 -1.79
N LEU A 49 -1.37 -0.68 -1.95
CA LEU A 49 -1.21 0.77 -2.05
C LEU A 49 -0.96 1.40 -0.67
N THR A 50 -1.93 1.32 0.21
CA THR A 50 -1.84 1.88 1.56
C THR A 50 -2.34 0.87 2.59
N GLY A 51 -1.78 0.94 3.80
CA GLY A 51 -2.22 0.14 4.92
C GLY A 51 -2.00 0.85 6.25
N ALA A 52 -2.72 0.43 7.27
CA ALA A 52 -2.53 0.94 8.62
C ALA A 52 -2.49 -0.20 9.65
N VAL A 53 -1.69 0.00 10.67
CA VAL A 53 -1.59 -0.90 11.83
C VAL A 53 -1.87 -0.11 13.10
N TYR A 54 -2.81 -0.60 13.91
CA TYR A 54 -3.15 -0.02 15.20
C TYR A 54 -2.75 -0.98 16.31
N THR A 55 -1.71 -0.65 17.04
CA THR A 55 -1.24 -1.46 18.17
C THR A 55 -0.30 -0.64 19.07
N LYS A 56 -0.29 -0.95 20.38
CA LYS A 56 0.70 -0.43 21.33
C LYS A 56 1.92 -1.34 21.45
N ASN A 57 1.88 -2.55 20.91
CA ASN A 57 2.99 -3.49 20.97
C ASN A 57 4.08 -3.10 19.99
N ARG A 58 5.24 -2.73 20.50
CA ARG A 58 6.38 -2.26 19.71
C ARG A 58 6.92 -3.31 18.74
N GLU A 59 6.96 -4.57 19.17
CA GLU A 59 7.42 -5.67 18.32
C GLU A 59 6.52 -5.86 17.09
N LYS A 60 5.19 -5.82 17.29
CA LYS A 60 4.23 -5.86 16.18
C LYS A 60 4.39 -4.69 15.22
N ILE A 61 4.69 -3.50 15.73
CA ILE A 61 4.96 -2.33 14.89
C ILE A 61 6.21 -2.56 14.03
N GLU A 62 7.31 -3.02 14.64
CA GLU A 62 8.55 -3.26 13.90
C GLU A 62 8.40 -4.41 12.87
N ARG A 63 7.63 -5.43 13.20
CA ARG A 63 7.27 -6.48 12.25
C ARG A 63 6.44 -5.95 11.08
N ALA A 64 5.41 -5.16 11.36
CA ALA A 64 4.59 -4.56 10.30
C ALA A 64 5.42 -3.72 9.32
N LYS A 65 6.39 -2.96 9.81
CA LYS A 65 7.29 -2.17 8.97
C LYS A 65 8.11 -3.01 7.98
N ARG A 66 8.42 -4.26 8.34
CA ARG A 66 9.20 -5.18 7.49
C ARG A 66 8.35 -6.10 6.64
N GLU A 67 7.19 -6.49 7.15
CA GLU A 67 6.42 -7.63 6.65
C GLU A 67 5.05 -7.24 6.06
N PHE A 68 4.61 -5.99 6.21
CA PHE A 68 3.38 -5.52 5.58
C PHE A 68 3.70 -4.78 4.27
N PHE A 69 3.44 -5.42 3.15
CA PHE A 69 3.82 -4.95 1.82
C PHE A 69 2.82 -3.95 1.26
N VAL A 70 2.92 -2.73 1.74
CA VAL A 70 2.15 -1.58 1.25
C VAL A 70 3.07 -0.40 0.98
N GLY A 71 2.76 0.38 -0.02
CA GLY A 71 3.56 1.53 -0.42
C GLY A 71 3.62 2.63 0.62
N ASN A 72 2.52 2.89 1.32
CA ASN A 72 2.45 3.85 2.40
C ASN A 72 1.84 3.17 3.64
N LEU A 73 2.68 2.89 4.63
CA LEU A 73 2.28 2.29 5.89
C LEU A 73 2.05 3.36 6.95
N TYR A 74 0.88 3.33 7.57
CA TYR A 74 0.49 4.20 8.68
C TYR A 74 0.45 3.42 9.99
N VAL A 75 1.06 3.96 11.04
CA VAL A 75 1.07 3.35 12.37
C VAL A 75 0.28 4.22 13.33
N ASN A 76 -0.74 3.63 13.95
CA ASN A 76 -1.64 4.28 14.92
C ASN A 76 -2.30 5.56 14.38
N ARG A 77 -2.56 5.60 13.09
CA ARG A 77 -3.30 6.66 12.41
C ARG A 77 -4.02 6.11 11.19
N LYS A 78 -5.06 6.79 10.74
CA LYS A 78 -5.79 6.41 9.52
C LYS A 78 -4.95 6.61 8.26
N CYS A 79 -5.24 5.84 7.22
CA CYS A 79 -4.71 6.05 5.88
C CYS A 79 -5.24 7.36 5.32
N THR A 80 -4.37 8.35 5.12
CA THR A 80 -4.75 9.68 4.65
C THR A 80 -4.21 10.01 3.25
N GLY A 81 -3.59 9.05 2.59
CA GLY A 81 -2.86 9.29 1.35
C GLY A 81 -1.54 10.04 1.57
N ALA A 82 -0.75 10.14 0.53
CA ALA A 82 0.53 10.83 0.54
C ALA A 82 0.36 12.31 0.16
N ILE A 83 1.16 13.16 0.78
CA ILE A 83 1.26 14.57 0.37
C ILE A 83 2.26 14.65 -0.77
N VAL A 84 1.84 15.14 -1.93
CA VAL A 84 2.69 15.29 -3.12
C VAL A 84 3.94 16.12 -2.78
N GLY A 85 5.11 15.62 -3.19
CA GLY A 85 6.40 16.24 -2.92
C GLY A 85 6.99 15.96 -1.53
N ALA A 86 6.18 15.55 -0.55
CA ALA A 86 6.65 15.17 0.79
C ALA A 86 6.65 13.66 0.99
N HIS A 87 5.62 12.97 0.50
CA HIS A 87 5.50 11.51 0.59
C HIS A 87 5.40 10.93 -0.82
N PRO A 88 6.37 10.15 -1.28
CA PRO A 88 6.22 9.39 -2.52
C PRO A 88 4.98 8.51 -2.46
N PHE A 89 4.16 8.51 -3.52
CA PHE A 89 2.92 7.76 -3.58
C PHE A 89 3.00 6.64 -4.63
N GLY A 90 2.78 5.44 -4.20
CA GLY A 90 2.78 4.23 -4.98
C GLY A 90 2.73 3.02 -4.06
N GLY A 91 2.64 1.82 -4.60
CA GLY A 91 2.40 0.61 -3.83
C GLY A 91 3.27 -0.57 -4.22
N PHE A 92 2.96 -1.68 -3.61
CA PHE A 92 3.45 -3.00 -3.95
C PHE A 92 2.50 -3.69 -4.93
N ASN A 93 2.95 -4.77 -5.53
CA ASN A 93 2.19 -5.60 -6.44
C ASN A 93 1.52 -4.76 -7.56
N MET A 94 0.26 -4.97 -7.83
CA MET A 94 -0.50 -4.25 -8.87
C MET A 94 -0.78 -2.77 -8.54
N SER A 95 -0.48 -2.33 -7.31
CA SER A 95 -0.68 -0.93 -6.88
C SER A 95 0.54 -0.05 -7.11
N GLY A 96 1.60 -0.54 -7.69
CA GLY A 96 2.82 0.21 -7.80
C GLY A 96 3.63 0.01 -9.06
N THR A 97 4.60 0.91 -9.19
CA THR A 97 5.74 0.83 -10.10
C THR A 97 7.02 0.89 -9.26
N ASP A 98 8.18 0.67 -9.87
CA ASP A 98 9.47 0.70 -9.19
C ASP A 98 9.74 2.03 -8.48
N SER A 99 9.28 3.13 -9.04
CA SER A 99 9.39 4.45 -8.44
C SER A 99 8.02 5.04 -8.15
N LYS A 100 7.95 5.82 -7.07
CA LYS A 100 6.71 6.37 -6.55
C LYS A 100 6.45 7.76 -7.10
N ALA A 101 5.21 8.01 -7.52
CA ALA A 101 4.78 9.33 -7.98
C ALA A 101 5.03 10.42 -6.91
N GLY A 102 5.48 11.59 -7.33
CA GLY A 102 5.78 12.72 -6.45
C GLY A 102 7.11 12.64 -5.70
N GLY A 103 7.91 11.60 -5.91
CA GLY A 103 9.29 11.51 -5.43
C GLY A 103 10.25 12.33 -6.30
N ARG A 104 11.43 12.68 -5.76
CA ARG A 104 12.44 13.45 -6.50
C ARG A 104 13.03 12.68 -7.69
N ASP A 105 13.04 11.38 -7.60
CA ASP A 105 13.54 10.44 -8.59
C ASP A 105 12.50 10.06 -9.65
N TYR A 106 11.26 10.49 -9.50
CA TYR A 106 10.17 10.13 -10.40
C TYR A 106 10.45 10.52 -11.86
N LEU A 107 11.03 11.68 -12.08
CA LEU A 107 11.39 12.14 -13.43
C LEU A 107 12.50 11.27 -14.08
N LEU A 108 13.33 10.62 -13.29
CA LEU A 108 14.40 9.75 -13.81
C LEU A 108 13.85 8.54 -14.58
N LEU A 109 12.61 8.13 -14.27
CA LEU A 109 11.94 7.05 -14.98
C LEU A 109 11.68 7.36 -16.47
N PHE A 110 11.62 8.64 -16.81
CA PHE A 110 11.34 9.12 -18.17
C PHE A 110 12.60 9.55 -18.90
N LEU A 111 13.79 9.35 -18.30
CA LEU A 111 15.07 9.77 -18.86
C LEU A 111 15.90 8.57 -19.25
N GLN A 112 16.57 8.68 -20.40
CA GLN A 112 17.57 7.71 -20.84
C GLN A 112 18.96 8.28 -20.55
N ALA A 113 19.77 7.60 -19.76
CA ALA A 113 21.14 7.98 -19.51
C ALA A 113 21.98 7.83 -20.80
N LYS A 114 22.80 8.85 -21.11
CA LYS A 114 23.76 8.84 -22.21
C LYS A 114 25.13 9.24 -21.69
N SER A 115 26.13 8.42 -21.96
CA SER A 115 27.52 8.76 -21.69
C SER A 115 28.18 9.26 -22.98
N ILE A 116 28.90 10.38 -22.89
CA ILE A 116 29.66 10.94 -23.99
C ILE A 116 31.12 11.08 -23.56
N ALA A 117 32.02 10.51 -24.32
CA ALA A 117 33.45 10.68 -24.14
C ALA A 117 34.06 11.26 -25.42
N GLU A 118 34.78 12.39 -25.29
CA GLU A 118 35.46 13.06 -26.41
C GLU A 118 36.95 13.15 -26.11
N LYS A 119 37.76 12.76 -27.05
CA LYS A 119 39.20 13.00 -27.00
C LYS A 119 39.50 14.39 -27.56
N VAL A 120 39.97 15.26 -26.70
CA VAL A 120 40.47 16.57 -27.12
C VAL A 120 41.92 16.37 -27.55
N SER A 121 42.23 16.58 -28.83
CA SER A 121 43.56 16.51 -29.41
C SER A 121 44.42 17.71 -29.03
#